data_c6d022e00689b998bbdc64c49f512b4c
#
_entry.id   c6d022e00689b998bbdc64c49f512b4c
#
_cell.length_a   1.000
_cell.length_b   1.000
_cell.length_c   1.000
_cell.angle_alpha   90.00
_cell.angle_beta   90.00
_cell.angle_gamma   90.00
#
_symmetry.space_group_name_H-M   'P 1'
#
loop_
_entity.id
_entity.type
_entity.pdbx_description
1 polymer ?
#
loop_
_entity_poly.entity_id
_entity_poly.type
_entity_poly.pdbx_seq_one_letter_code
_entity_poly.pdbx_strand_id
1 'polypeptide(L)'
;AWNKSGISVNSDSSTSPSGDINSDEIVENSVASTQHRLYDTVTISSGLDYSITCYVKRGVGSRDFSISNVLSGIRIYFDLTNGTVGTETNGTGEIESLGNGWFKCVGKGVSTTTSSVAYLQMTDGTTTGSETYDGDGVSSLYIWGAQLEQGSYATSYIPTSGSTVTRVQDQYSKTGISNLINSEEGVLFVESKALADDEDTRISISDGT
;
A
#
# COMPACT_ATOMS: atom_id res chain seq x y z
N ALA A 1 -12.89 10.70 6.76
CA ALA A 1 -12.45 11.14 5.42
C ALA A 1 -11.08 11.78 5.57
N TRP A 2 -10.17 11.55 4.62
CA TRP A 2 -8.83 12.13 4.61
C TRP A 2 -8.87 13.66 4.60
N ASN A 3 -8.01 14.28 5.39
CA ASN A 3 -7.77 15.72 5.34
C ASN A 3 -6.90 16.06 4.11
N LYS A 4 -6.97 17.32 3.67
CA LYS A 4 -6.31 17.82 2.46
C LYS A 4 -5.44 19.03 2.78
N SER A 5 -4.30 19.13 2.12
CA SER A 5 -3.46 20.33 2.16
C SER A 5 -2.88 20.56 0.76
N GLY A 6 -3.05 21.76 0.22
CA GLY A 6 -2.53 22.16 -1.09
C GLY A 6 -3.13 21.44 -2.29
N ILE A 7 -4.21 20.67 -2.12
CA ILE A 7 -4.85 19.90 -3.19
C ILE A 7 -6.37 20.03 -3.20
N SER A 8 -6.98 19.76 -4.36
CA SER A 8 -8.38 19.38 -4.52
C SER A 8 -8.50 17.90 -4.84
N VAL A 9 -9.69 17.32 -4.65
CA VAL A 9 -9.97 15.90 -4.94
C VAL A 9 -11.22 15.81 -5.80
N ASN A 10 -11.10 15.13 -6.93
CA ASN A 10 -12.19 14.71 -7.79
C ASN A 10 -12.44 13.23 -7.56
N SER A 11 -13.53 12.89 -6.88
CA SER A 11 -13.84 11.50 -6.54
C SER A 11 -14.28 10.71 -7.76
N ASP A 12 -13.99 9.39 -7.74
CA ASP A 12 -14.42 8.43 -8.77
C ASP A 12 -14.08 8.86 -10.20
N SER A 13 -12.85 9.39 -10.40
CA SER A 13 -12.45 10.05 -11.66
C SER A 13 -11.84 9.13 -12.70
N SER A 14 -11.39 7.92 -12.31
CA SER A 14 -10.73 6.99 -13.23
C SER A 14 -10.93 5.54 -12.82
N THR A 15 -10.70 4.63 -13.77
CA THR A 15 -10.69 3.19 -13.49
C THR A 15 -9.49 2.85 -12.62
N SER A 16 -9.75 2.24 -11.47
CA SER A 16 -8.75 1.75 -10.52
C SER A 16 -8.22 0.37 -10.89
N PRO A 17 -7.23 -0.16 -10.17
CA PRO A 17 -6.78 -1.55 -10.33
C PRO A 17 -7.84 -2.62 -10.06
N SER A 18 -8.96 -2.30 -9.41
CA SER A 18 -10.10 -3.23 -9.25
C SER A 18 -10.91 -3.42 -10.53
N GLY A 19 -10.76 -2.53 -11.50
CA GLY A 19 -11.56 -2.50 -12.73
C GLY A 19 -12.78 -1.58 -12.67
N ASP A 20 -13.08 -1.00 -11.50
CA ASP A 20 -14.19 -0.09 -11.29
C ASP A 20 -13.75 1.38 -11.41
N ILE A 21 -14.68 2.28 -11.71
CA ILE A 21 -14.44 3.73 -11.69
C ILE A 21 -14.60 4.20 -10.24
N ASN A 22 -13.54 4.10 -9.46
CA ASN A 22 -13.53 4.42 -8.02
C ASN A 22 -12.16 4.90 -7.52
N SER A 23 -11.28 5.35 -8.43
CA SER A 23 -10.07 6.05 -8.04
C SER A 23 -10.30 7.55 -7.98
N ASP A 24 -9.72 8.21 -6.98
CA ASP A 24 -9.79 9.65 -6.81
C ASP A 24 -8.62 10.33 -7.52
N GLU A 25 -8.89 11.45 -8.18
CA GLU A 25 -7.86 12.33 -8.71
C GLU A 25 -7.53 13.41 -7.67
N ILE A 26 -6.27 13.50 -7.27
CA ILE A 26 -5.76 14.61 -6.48
C ILE A 26 -5.06 15.61 -7.42
N VAL A 27 -5.45 16.87 -7.36
CA VAL A 27 -4.93 17.97 -8.19
C VAL A 27 -4.29 19.00 -7.28
N GLU A 28 -3.02 19.35 -7.55
CA GLU A 28 -2.33 20.37 -6.77
C GLU A 28 -2.89 21.78 -7.03
N ASN A 29 -2.77 22.66 -6.03
CA ASN A 29 -3.04 24.07 -6.23
C ASN A 29 -1.79 24.82 -6.71
N SER A 30 -1.91 26.11 -7.04
CA SER A 30 -0.81 26.96 -7.54
C SER A 30 -0.07 27.73 -6.41
N VAL A 31 -0.12 27.23 -5.18
CA VAL A 31 0.56 27.91 -4.06
C VAL A 31 2.05 27.55 -4.05
N ALA A 32 2.88 28.59 -3.94
CA ALA A 32 4.33 28.45 -3.90
C ALA A 32 4.80 27.86 -2.57
N SER A 33 5.88 27.10 -2.62
CA SER A 33 6.61 26.56 -1.46
C SER A 33 5.71 25.84 -0.44
N THR A 34 4.76 25.02 -0.94
CA THR A 34 3.83 24.28 -0.10
C THR A 34 3.88 22.77 -0.36
N GLN A 35 3.21 22.02 0.50
CA GLN A 35 3.04 20.57 0.38
C GLN A 35 1.66 20.24 -0.18
N HIS A 36 1.59 19.29 -1.08
CA HIS A 36 0.39 18.87 -1.79
C HIS A 36 0.05 17.42 -1.40
N ARG A 37 -0.90 17.24 -0.45
CA ARG A 37 -1.09 15.94 0.19
C ARG A 37 -2.50 15.68 0.71
N LEU A 38 -2.79 14.38 0.82
CA LEU A 38 -3.78 13.83 1.74
C LEU A 38 -3.09 13.44 3.05
N TYR A 39 -3.82 13.56 4.16
CA TYR A 39 -3.30 13.11 5.45
C TYR A 39 -4.42 12.69 6.40
N ASP A 40 -4.09 11.71 7.25
CA ASP A 40 -4.97 11.30 8.33
C ASP A 40 -4.17 10.79 9.53
N THR A 41 -4.78 10.86 10.72
CA THR A 41 -4.19 10.33 11.94
C THR A 41 -4.52 8.85 12.06
N VAL A 42 -3.51 8.05 12.30
CA VAL A 42 -3.62 6.61 12.48
C VAL A 42 -3.21 6.22 13.90
N THR A 43 -3.96 5.29 14.49
CA THR A 43 -3.60 4.65 15.75
C THR A 43 -2.84 3.37 15.44
N ILE A 44 -1.67 3.22 16.03
CA ILE A 44 -0.75 2.11 15.83
C ILE A 44 -0.18 1.67 17.19
N SER A 45 0.53 0.56 17.23
CA SER A 45 1.22 0.09 18.44
C SER A 45 2.73 0.25 18.29
N SER A 46 3.39 0.77 19.33
CA SER A 46 4.84 0.91 19.34
C SER A 46 5.54 -0.46 19.36
N GLY A 47 6.66 -0.57 18.64
CA GLY A 47 7.49 -1.77 18.59
C GLY A 47 7.02 -2.84 17.60
N LEU A 48 5.98 -2.56 16.83
CA LEU A 48 5.44 -3.50 15.85
C LEU A 48 5.73 -3.03 14.42
N ASP A 49 5.89 -4.01 13.53
CA ASP A 49 5.98 -3.78 12.09
C ASP A 49 4.63 -3.37 11.51
N TYR A 50 4.71 -2.46 10.55
CA TYR A 50 3.57 -2.03 9.75
C TYR A 50 3.96 -1.87 8.29
N SER A 51 3.00 -2.09 7.42
CA SER A 51 3.05 -1.72 6.01
C SER A 51 1.92 -0.76 5.66
N ILE A 52 2.24 0.23 4.84
CA ILE A 52 1.24 1.14 4.25
C ILE A 52 1.32 1.04 2.74
N THR A 53 0.19 0.80 2.11
CA THR A 53 0.05 0.65 0.66
C THR A 53 -0.81 1.76 0.11
N CYS A 54 -0.44 2.26 -1.08
CA CYS A 54 -1.31 3.10 -1.89
C CYS A 54 -1.10 2.75 -3.37
N TYR A 55 -2.16 2.68 -4.13
CA TYR A 55 -2.11 2.51 -5.59
C TYR A 55 -2.16 3.88 -6.23
N VAL A 56 -1.19 4.16 -7.11
CA VAL A 56 -0.98 5.49 -7.67
C VAL A 56 -0.77 5.41 -9.17
N LYS A 57 -1.33 6.37 -9.89
CA LYS A 57 -1.12 6.56 -11.32
C LYS A 57 -0.96 8.04 -11.60
N ARG A 58 -0.05 8.41 -12.50
CA ARG A 58 0.03 9.79 -12.98
C ARG A 58 -1.21 10.22 -13.72
N GLY A 59 -1.66 11.44 -13.42
CA GLY A 59 -2.63 12.17 -14.22
C GLY A 59 -1.93 13.17 -15.15
N VAL A 60 -2.18 14.45 -14.96
CA VAL A 60 -1.53 15.55 -15.69
C VAL A 60 -0.17 15.83 -15.07
N GLY A 61 0.82 16.23 -15.90
CA GLY A 61 2.14 16.64 -15.43
C GLY A 61 3.09 15.48 -15.14
N SER A 62 4.12 15.76 -14.36
CA SER A 62 5.24 14.83 -14.10
C SER A 62 5.52 14.57 -12.60
N ARG A 63 4.53 14.84 -11.73
CA ARG A 63 4.70 14.65 -10.30
C ARG A 63 4.93 13.20 -9.93
N ASP A 64 5.77 13.01 -8.93
CA ASP A 64 6.02 11.73 -8.28
C ASP A 64 5.21 11.61 -6.99
N PHE A 65 5.43 10.54 -6.24
CA PHE A 65 4.64 10.23 -5.06
C PHE A 65 5.52 9.90 -3.87
N SER A 66 5.05 10.22 -2.67
CA SER A 66 5.67 9.73 -1.44
C SER A 66 4.67 9.31 -0.38
N ILE A 67 5.06 8.31 0.40
CA ILE A 67 4.45 7.92 1.67
C ILE A 67 5.36 8.43 2.78
N SER A 68 4.82 9.26 3.68
CA SER A 68 5.67 9.86 4.69
C SER A 68 4.96 10.14 6.02
N ASN A 69 5.77 10.43 7.03
CA ASN A 69 5.41 10.80 8.39
C ASN A 69 4.60 9.74 9.18
N VAL A 70 4.36 8.57 8.62
CA VAL A 70 3.76 7.43 9.32
C VAL A 70 4.86 6.61 10.02
N LEU A 71 4.51 5.75 10.98
CA LEU A 71 5.41 4.80 11.65
C LEU A 71 6.70 5.43 12.21
N SER A 72 6.61 6.57 12.89
CA SER A 72 7.79 7.28 13.43
C SER A 72 8.62 8.04 12.39
N GLY A 73 7.94 8.57 11.39
CA GLY A 73 8.54 9.46 10.41
C GLY A 73 9.25 8.75 9.28
N ILE A 74 8.75 7.59 8.87
CA ILE A 74 9.21 7.02 7.59
C ILE A 74 8.96 8.03 6.48
N ARG A 75 9.85 8.01 5.48
CA ARG A 75 9.71 8.82 4.28
C ARG A 75 10.25 8.04 3.11
N ILE A 76 9.39 7.72 2.16
CA ILE A 76 9.71 6.89 1.02
C ILE A 76 9.15 7.56 -0.22
N TYR A 77 10.02 7.80 -1.20
CA TYR A 77 9.67 8.42 -2.46
C TYR A 77 9.59 7.36 -3.56
N PHE A 78 8.69 7.57 -4.51
CA PHE A 78 8.43 6.66 -5.62
C PHE A 78 8.49 7.41 -6.94
N ASP A 79 9.38 6.99 -7.82
CA ASP A 79 9.49 7.47 -9.19
C ASP A 79 8.45 6.77 -10.06
N LEU A 80 7.40 7.49 -10.38
CA LEU A 80 6.31 6.99 -11.23
C LEU A 80 6.63 7.03 -12.72
N THR A 81 7.81 7.53 -13.14
CA THR A 81 8.28 7.44 -14.52
C THR A 81 8.96 6.11 -14.78
N ASN A 82 9.87 5.75 -13.89
CA ASN A 82 10.74 4.58 -14.04
C ASN A 82 10.22 3.36 -13.26
N GLY A 83 9.24 3.53 -12.37
CA GLY A 83 8.75 2.47 -11.50
C GLY A 83 9.80 2.03 -10.49
N THR A 84 10.52 2.98 -9.90
CA THR A 84 11.59 2.70 -8.94
C THR A 84 11.37 3.43 -7.62
N VAL A 85 11.94 2.88 -6.55
CA VAL A 85 11.98 3.56 -5.24
C VAL A 85 13.10 4.59 -5.26
N GLY A 86 12.78 5.80 -4.80
CA GLY A 86 13.74 6.89 -4.62
C GLY A 86 14.39 6.84 -3.25
N THR A 87 14.54 8.02 -2.61
CA THR A 87 15.12 8.10 -1.26
C THR A 87 14.20 7.45 -0.22
N GLU A 88 14.82 6.71 0.69
CA GLU A 88 14.18 6.04 1.82
C GLU A 88 14.75 6.58 3.14
N THR A 89 13.91 6.80 4.13
CA THR A 89 14.30 7.22 5.48
C THR A 89 13.44 6.51 6.51
N ASN A 90 14.05 5.90 7.52
CA ASN A 90 13.41 5.21 8.64
C ASN A 90 12.45 4.07 8.24
N GLY A 91 12.62 3.52 7.06
CA GLY A 91 11.80 2.44 6.53
C GLY A 91 12.27 2.02 5.16
N THR A 92 11.57 1.07 4.56
CA THR A 92 11.86 0.56 3.22
C THR A 92 10.63 0.65 2.33
N GLY A 93 10.85 0.82 1.03
CA GLY A 93 9.81 0.92 0.01
C GLY A 93 9.83 -0.23 -0.98
N GLU A 94 8.66 -0.49 -1.54
CA GLU A 94 8.50 -1.36 -2.70
C GLU A 94 7.58 -0.68 -3.70
N ILE A 95 7.85 -0.83 -4.98
CA ILE A 95 6.99 -0.38 -6.06
C ILE A 95 6.83 -1.49 -7.09
N GLU A 96 5.59 -1.72 -7.49
CA GLU A 96 5.22 -2.75 -8.46
C GLU A 96 4.36 -2.14 -9.55
N SER A 97 4.72 -2.34 -10.82
CA SER A 97 3.90 -1.91 -11.96
C SER A 97 2.76 -2.89 -12.18
N LEU A 98 1.53 -2.38 -12.19
CA LEU A 98 0.31 -3.15 -12.45
C LEU A 98 -0.21 -3.00 -13.89
N GLY A 99 0.53 -2.28 -14.74
CA GLY A 99 0.09 -1.94 -16.07
C GLY A 99 -0.83 -0.69 -16.12
N ASN A 100 -1.13 -0.24 -17.31
CA ASN A 100 -1.98 0.95 -17.57
C ASN A 100 -1.56 2.21 -16.78
N GLY A 101 -0.28 2.32 -16.40
CA GLY A 101 0.28 3.43 -15.63
C GLY A 101 0.05 3.35 -14.13
N TRP A 102 -0.58 2.30 -13.61
CA TRP A 102 -0.77 2.07 -12.19
C TRP A 102 0.44 1.42 -11.55
N PHE A 103 0.78 1.91 -10.37
CA PHE A 103 1.80 1.35 -9.48
C PHE A 103 1.21 1.05 -8.11
N LYS A 104 1.58 -0.09 -7.54
CA LYS A 104 1.41 -0.36 -6.10
C LYS A 104 2.64 0.14 -5.38
N CYS A 105 2.47 1.15 -4.54
CA CYS A 105 3.52 1.75 -3.72
C CYS A 105 3.35 1.29 -2.28
N VAL A 106 4.39 0.72 -1.69
CA VAL A 106 4.37 0.18 -0.32
C VAL A 106 5.49 0.83 0.49
N GLY A 107 5.14 1.34 1.67
CA GLY A 107 6.10 1.75 2.68
C GLY A 107 6.04 0.81 3.88
N LYS A 108 7.20 0.41 4.43
CA LYS A 108 7.30 -0.52 5.56
C LYS A 108 8.23 0.02 6.63
N GLY A 109 7.94 -0.29 7.88
CA GLY A 109 8.81 0.06 8.99
C GLY A 109 8.24 -0.35 10.34
N VAL A 110 9.08 -0.25 11.36
CA VAL A 110 8.70 -0.48 12.75
C VAL A 110 8.17 0.82 13.36
N SER A 111 7.01 0.77 14.00
CA SER A 111 6.50 1.92 14.72
C SER A 111 7.20 2.12 16.05
N THR A 112 7.58 3.35 16.38
CA THR A 112 8.09 3.72 17.71
C THR A 112 7.09 4.59 18.50
N THR A 113 5.87 4.73 17.99
CA THR A 113 4.80 5.57 18.56
C THR A 113 3.47 4.85 18.56
N THR A 114 2.50 5.34 19.31
CA THR A 114 1.13 4.80 19.37
C THR A 114 0.14 5.61 18.53
N SER A 115 0.55 6.74 18.00
CA SER A 115 -0.23 7.58 17.10
C SER A 115 0.70 8.27 16.12
N SER A 116 0.31 8.34 14.88
CA SER A 116 1.07 8.99 13.81
C SER A 116 0.15 9.60 12.78
N VAL A 117 0.69 10.47 11.93
CA VAL A 117 -0.06 11.05 10.81
C VAL A 117 0.51 10.49 9.51
N ALA A 118 -0.30 9.76 8.76
CA ALA A 118 0.08 9.27 7.45
C ALA A 118 -0.09 10.39 6.41
N TYR A 119 0.95 10.63 5.59
CA TYR A 119 0.90 11.52 4.45
C TYR A 119 1.02 10.73 3.16
N LEU A 120 0.08 10.94 2.25
CA LEU A 120 0.12 10.52 0.85
C LEU A 120 0.31 11.79 0.04
N GLN A 121 1.49 11.99 -0.54
CA GLN A 121 1.91 13.28 -1.08
C GLN A 121 2.32 13.22 -2.54
N MET A 122 1.97 14.26 -3.28
CA MET A 122 2.61 14.59 -4.55
C MET A 122 3.99 15.19 -4.27
N THR A 123 4.98 14.89 -5.12
CA THR A 123 6.36 15.40 -4.98
C THR A 123 6.91 15.86 -6.33
N ASP A 124 7.83 16.84 -6.27
CA ASP A 124 8.56 17.32 -7.45
C ASP A 124 9.95 16.66 -7.50
N GLY A 125 9.94 15.32 -7.57
CA GLY A 125 11.11 14.45 -7.54
C GLY A 125 11.07 13.41 -6.43
N THR A 126 12.16 12.65 -6.30
CA THR A 126 12.23 11.42 -5.49
C THR A 126 13.28 11.50 -4.37
N THR A 127 13.61 12.71 -3.92
CA THR A 127 14.58 12.97 -2.85
C THR A 127 13.97 13.77 -1.71
N THR A 128 14.60 13.73 -0.55
CA THR A 128 14.19 14.52 0.62
C THR A 128 14.15 16.01 0.28
N GLY A 129 13.01 16.65 0.58
CA GLY A 129 12.74 18.05 0.24
C GLY A 129 11.84 18.23 -0.99
N SER A 130 11.70 17.22 -1.84
CA SER A 130 10.84 17.28 -3.04
C SER A 130 9.34 17.37 -2.73
N GLU A 131 8.96 17.22 -1.47
CA GLU A 131 7.57 17.36 -1.00
C GLU A 131 7.12 18.82 -0.82
N THR A 132 8.05 19.77 -0.88
CA THR A 132 7.76 21.22 -0.75
C THR A 132 8.21 21.92 -2.02
N TYR A 133 7.27 22.36 -2.84
CA TYR A 133 7.53 22.94 -4.14
C TYR A 133 6.44 23.94 -4.55
N ASP A 134 6.67 24.63 -5.65
CA ASP A 134 5.68 25.54 -6.23
C ASP A 134 4.70 24.75 -7.08
N GLY A 135 3.44 24.73 -6.65
CA GLY A 135 2.39 24.04 -7.39
C GLY A 135 2.01 24.79 -8.69
N ASP A 136 1.59 24.07 -9.70
CA ASP A 136 1.18 24.62 -10.99
C ASP A 136 -0.35 24.77 -11.17
N GLY A 137 -1.12 24.19 -10.24
CA GLY A 137 -2.58 24.23 -10.22
C GLY A 137 -3.25 23.26 -11.20
N VAL A 138 -2.50 22.40 -11.88
CA VAL A 138 -3.02 21.46 -12.89
C VAL A 138 -2.45 20.06 -12.82
N SER A 139 -1.24 19.90 -12.26
CA SER A 139 -0.64 18.57 -12.11
C SER A 139 -1.44 17.70 -11.15
N SER A 140 -1.59 16.43 -11.50
CA SER A 140 -2.47 15.52 -10.76
C SER A 140 -1.92 14.10 -10.68
N LEU A 141 -2.38 13.36 -9.66
CA LEU A 141 -2.23 11.91 -9.54
C LEU A 141 -3.60 11.28 -9.30
N TYR A 142 -3.81 10.08 -9.82
CA TYR A 142 -4.90 9.20 -9.39
C TYR A 142 -4.42 8.33 -8.26
N ILE A 143 -5.23 8.18 -7.22
CA ILE A 143 -4.96 7.36 -6.05
C ILE A 143 -6.12 6.41 -5.76
N TRP A 144 -5.80 5.25 -5.22
CA TRP A 144 -6.78 4.23 -4.84
C TRP A 144 -6.22 3.31 -3.76
N GLY A 145 -7.09 2.70 -2.96
CA GLY A 145 -6.76 1.57 -2.11
C GLY A 145 -5.70 1.84 -1.04
N ALA A 146 -5.71 3.03 -0.42
CA ALA A 146 -4.83 3.32 0.72
C ALA A 146 -5.15 2.37 1.88
N GLN A 147 -4.15 1.62 2.36
CA GLN A 147 -4.30 0.60 3.39
C GLN A 147 -3.10 0.61 4.33
N LEU A 148 -3.36 0.65 5.63
CA LEU A 148 -2.36 0.46 6.68
C LEU A 148 -2.63 -0.87 7.38
N GLU A 149 -1.61 -1.71 7.48
CA GLU A 149 -1.67 -3.05 8.05
C GLU A 149 -0.57 -3.25 9.09
N GLN A 150 -0.87 -3.95 10.17
CA GLN A 150 0.16 -4.48 11.05
C GLN A 150 0.78 -5.71 10.39
N GLY A 151 2.09 -5.69 10.18
CA GLY A 151 2.87 -6.74 9.55
C GLY A 151 4.04 -6.19 8.77
N SER A 152 5.07 -7.02 8.58
CA SER A 152 6.31 -6.68 7.86
C SER A 152 6.18 -6.66 6.34
N TYR A 153 5.01 -7.03 5.81
CA TYR A 153 4.71 -7.06 4.37
C TYR A 153 3.28 -6.61 4.08
N ALA A 154 3.07 -6.07 2.89
CA ALA A 154 1.75 -5.66 2.43
C ALA A 154 0.98 -6.83 1.84
N THR A 155 -0.27 -6.97 2.24
CA THR A 155 -1.19 -7.98 1.69
C THR A 155 -2.03 -7.42 0.53
N SER A 156 -3.00 -8.19 0.03
CA SER A 156 -3.96 -7.70 -0.96
C SER A 156 -4.91 -6.68 -0.34
N TYR A 157 -5.38 -5.74 -1.15
CA TYR A 157 -6.33 -4.72 -0.70
C TYR A 157 -7.63 -5.32 -0.16
N ILE A 158 -8.08 -4.81 0.99
CA ILE A 158 -9.38 -5.13 1.59
C ILE A 158 -10.20 -3.85 1.67
N PRO A 159 -11.37 -3.76 1.01
CA PRO A 159 -12.25 -2.62 1.14
C PRO A 159 -12.71 -2.45 2.59
N THR A 160 -12.58 -1.24 3.13
CA THR A 160 -13.09 -0.88 4.45
C THR A 160 -14.21 0.14 4.32
N SER A 161 -15.25 0.02 5.14
CA SER A 161 -16.39 0.94 5.16
C SER A 161 -16.56 1.53 6.56
N GLY A 162 -15.69 2.51 6.89
CA GLY A 162 -15.78 3.28 8.14
C GLY A 162 -15.30 2.54 9.40
N SER A 163 -14.81 1.31 9.28
CA SER A 163 -14.23 0.54 10.39
C SER A 163 -13.06 -0.31 9.92
N THR A 164 -12.19 -0.70 10.86
CA THR A 164 -11.12 -1.66 10.59
C THR A 164 -11.68 -3.02 10.24
N VAL A 165 -11.02 -3.72 9.33
CA VAL A 165 -11.33 -5.11 8.95
C VAL A 165 -10.16 -5.99 9.34
N THR A 166 -10.46 -7.11 10.00
CA THR A 166 -9.44 -8.13 10.29
C THR A 166 -9.38 -9.10 9.12
N ARG A 167 -8.17 -9.30 8.57
CA ARG A 167 -7.95 -10.34 7.56
C ARG A 167 -8.15 -11.71 8.19
N VAL A 168 -9.04 -12.49 7.61
CA VAL A 168 -9.20 -13.89 7.97
C VAL A 168 -8.05 -14.67 7.33
N GLN A 169 -7.46 -15.60 8.08
CA GLN A 169 -6.45 -16.52 7.55
C GLN A 169 -7.03 -17.31 6.37
N ASP A 170 -6.27 -17.43 5.30
CA ASP A 170 -6.65 -18.24 4.17
C ASP A 170 -6.74 -19.71 4.59
N GLN A 171 -7.89 -20.32 4.37
CA GLN A 171 -8.14 -21.73 4.66
C GLN A 171 -8.59 -22.43 3.38
N TYR A 172 -7.90 -23.50 3.04
CA TYR A 172 -8.30 -24.36 1.95
C TYR A 172 -8.57 -25.77 2.47
N SER A 173 -9.74 -26.30 2.16
CA SER A 173 -10.06 -27.69 2.41
C SER A 173 -10.77 -28.29 1.19
N LYS A 174 -10.46 -29.52 0.86
CA LYS A 174 -11.13 -30.29 -0.19
C LYS A 174 -11.59 -31.61 0.40
N THR A 175 -12.90 -31.79 0.44
CA THR A 175 -13.55 -33.04 0.89
C THR A 175 -13.98 -33.90 -0.30
N GLY A 176 -14.27 -35.16 -0.05
CA GLY A 176 -14.77 -36.08 -1.08
C GLY A 176 -13.70 -36.55 -2.10
N ILE A 177 -12.43 -36.50 -1.72
CA ILE A 177 -11.30 -36.92 -2.57
C ILE A 177 -10.67 -38.27 -2.16
N SER A 178 -11.33 -39.01 -1.25
CA SER A 178 -10.81 -40.29 -0.75
C SER A 178 -10.53 -41.31 -1.85
N ASN A 179 -11.29 -41.25 -2.93
CA ASN A 179 -11.07 -42.11 -4.11
C ASN A 179 -9.87 -41.68 -4.99
N LEU A 180 -9.31 -40.50 -4.74
CA LEU A 180 -8.13 -39.99 -5.45
C LEU A 180 -6.83 -40.18 -4.64
N ILE A 181 -6.97 -40.59 -3.36
CA ILE A 181 -5.85 -40.81 -2.46
C ILE A 181 -5.69 -42.31 -2.25
N ASN A 182 -4.51 -42.85 -2.63
CA ASN A 182 -4.15 -44.21 -2.24
C ASN A 182 -3.63 -44.18 -0.78
N SER A 183 -4.28 -44.93 0.12
CA SER A 183 -3.91 -44.96 1.55
C SER A 183 -2.63 -45.74 1.84
N GLU A 184 -2.11 -46.50 0.86
CA GLU A 184 -0.93 -47.34 1.05
C GLU A 184 0.32 -46.70 0.41
N GLU A 185 0.14 -45.90 -0.62
CA GLU A 185 1.23 -45.21 -1.33
C GLU A 185 0.80 -43.84 -1.80
N GLY A 186 1.65 -42.85 -1.61
CA GLY A 186 1.38 -41.51 -2.11
C GLY A 186 2.53 -40.54 -1.90
N VAL A 187 2.55 -39.49 -2.71
CA VAL A 187 3.46 -38.34 -2.55
C VAL A 187 2.64 -37.09 -2.34
N LEU A 188 2.86 -36.41 -1.21
CA LEU A 188 2.40 -35.05 -1.03
C LEU A 188 3.41 -34.10 -1.65
N PHE A 189 3.05 -33.45 -2.75
CA PHE A 189 3.83 -32.37 -3.31
C PHE A 189 3.19 -31.04 -2.89
N VAL A 190 3.98 -30.18 -2.27
CA VAL A 190 3.56 -28.82 -1.89
C VAL A 190 4.63 -27.85 -2.30
N GLU A 191 4.22 -26.82 -3.03
CA GLU A 191 5.03 -25.64 -3.33
C GLU A 191 4.40 -24.45 -2.63
N SER A 192 5.15 -23.80 -1.75
CA SER A 192 4.70 -22.59 -1.04
C SER A 192 5.81 -21.55 -1.03
N LYS A 193 5.43 -20.28 -1.08
CA LYS A 193 6.33 -19.16 -0.89
C LYS A 193 5.89 -18.40 0.34
N ALA A 194 6.72 -18.39 1.39
CA ALA A 194 6.53 -17.52 2.54
C ALA A 194 6.90 -16.08 2.16
N LEU A 195 6.09 -15.12 2.57
CA LEU A 195 6.35 -13.69 2.39
C LEU A 195 7.11 -13.08 3.58
N ALA A 196 7.12 -13.79 4.72
CA ALA A 196 7.90 -13.45 5.91
C ALA A 196 8.22 -14.72 6.70
N ASP A 197 9.30 -14.68 7.51
CA ASP A 197 9.78 -15.80 8.35
C ASP A 197 9.19 -15.80 9.77
N ASP A 198 8.08 -15.11 10.02
CA ASP A 198 7.64 -14.80 11.38
C ASP A 198 6.87 -15.92 12.11
N GLU A 199 6.42 -16.97 11.42
CA GLU A 199 5.68 -18.06 12.07
C GLU A 199 5.86 -19.42 11.38
N ASP A 200 5.64 -20.49 12.15
CA ASP A 200 5.64 -21.86 11.65
C ASP A 200 4.62 -22.08 10.53
N THR A 201 5.09 -22.25 9.32
CA THR A 201 4.25 -22.73 8.21
C THR A 201 4.12 -24.25 8.34
N ARG A 202 2.91 -24.74 8.57
CA ARG A 202 2.63 -26.17 8.73
C ARG A 202 1.78 -26.68 7.59
N ILE A 203 2.21 -27.79 7.04
CA ILE A 203 1.42 -28.60 6.11
C ILE A 203 1.12 -29.90 6.83
N SER A 204 -0.16 -30.26 6.92
CA SER A 204 -0.58 -31.50 7.53
C SER A 204 -1.53 -32.25 6.63
N ILE A 205 -1.41 -33.57 6.64
CA ILE A 205 -2.43 -34.49 6.15
C ILE A 205 -3.04 -35.15 7.37
N SER A 206 -4.36 -35.11 7.49
CA SER A 206 -5.07 -35.82 8.53
C SER A 206 -6.23 -36.60 7.94
N ASP A 207 -6.65 -37.64 8.60
CA ASP A 207 -7.83 -38.44 8.26
C ASP A 207 -9.15 -37.78 8.66
N GLY A 208 -9.09 -36.61 9.28
CA GLY A 208 -10.25 -35.83 9.66
C GLY A 208 -10.92 -36.25 10.98
N THR A 209 -10.19 -36.96 11.84
CA THR A 209 -10.63 -37.30 13.22
C THR A 209 -10.12 -36.29 14.23
#